data_29263fabe94329449dca16798f268cdd
#
_entry.id   29263fabe94329449dca16798f268cdd
#
_cell.length_a   1.000
_cell.length_b   1.000
_cell.length_c   1.000
_cell.angle_alpha   90.00
_cell.angle_beta   90.00
_cell.angle_gamma   90.00
#
_symmetry.space_group_name_H-M   'P 1'
#
loop_
_entity.id
_entity.type
_entity.pdbx_description
1 polymer ?
#
loop_
_entity_poly.entity_id
_entity_poly.type
_entity_poly.pdbx_seq_one_letter_code
_entity_poly.pdbx_strand_id
1 'polypeptide(L)'
;MTSTTSTMRGVFAVPTTPFSATNTQDLEALRSGVDRVLQAGVDGILALGATGEALALTAQEREEQVRAVIEHVQGRVPVVVGCMAYDPRDVADLIDKARDWGASAAMVTPPYYGGISAEATVAALEPVFAASTLPLLFYNNPHSTGTDVLPAHLEPLAAHDSFWAVKETSGAASRVRELRAALPERVEIFVGADGLALEGFVQGATGWVAASAWLAPQECVRLWQLADQGEWAQAVRLWRKLATPLGLIEDSSAFISLIKGCLTQLGIEQGPVRPPLPTAAPEEIQAVLTALQDVQEVAHA
;
A
#
# COMPACT_ATOMS: atom_id res chain seq x y z
N MET A 1 17.44 26.34 -1.43
CA MET A 1 17.32 25.03 -0.80
C MET A 1 16.93 24.06 -1.89
N THR A 2 17.85 23.27 -2.39
CA THR A 2 17.62 22.28 -3.42
C THR A 2 16.77 21.17 -2.81
N SER A 3 15.52 21.07 -3.25
CA SER A 3 14.61 19.97 -2.93
C SER A 3 15.25 18.67 -3.44
N THR A 4 15.88 17.93 -2.56
CA THR A 4 16.14 16.51 -2.78
C THR A 4 14.82 15.79 -2.62
N THR A 5 13.98 15.82 -3.66
CA THR A 5 13.00 14.74 -3.87
C THR A 5 13.84 13.50 -4.20
N SER A 6 14.37 12.84 -3.17
CA SER A 6 14.74 11.44 -3.27
C SER A 6 13.55 10.77 -3.93
N THR A 7 13.73 10.15 -5.08
CA THR A 7 12.67 9.46 -5.80
C THR A 7 12.15 8.36 -4.89
N MET A 8 10.95 8.58 -4.30
CA MET A 8 10.29 7.57 -3.48
C MET A 8 9.80 6.47 -4.41
N ARG A 9 10.57 5.38 -4.50
CA ARG A 9 10.36 4.22 -5.38
C ARG A 9 10.58 2.94 -4.59
N GLY A 10 10.29 1.80 -5.17
CA GLY A 10 10.55 0.51 -4.55
C GLY A 10 9.37 -0.05 -3.77
N VAL A 11 9.63 -0.89 -2.78
CA VAL A 11 8.61 -1.60 -2.01
C VAL A 11 8.19 -0.81 -0.79
N PHE A 12 6.92 -0.44 -0.75
CA PHE A 12 6.29 0.19 0.41
C PHE A 12 5.42 -0.83 1.13
N ALA A 13 5.80 -1.22 2.33
CA ALA A 13 5.01 -2.12 3.15
C ALA A 13 3.77 -1.42 3.71
N VAL A 14 2.64 -2.14 3.73
CA VAL A 14 1.38 -1.63 4.29
C VAL A 14 1.09 -2.36 5.61
N PRO A 15 1.32 -1.73 6.77
CA PRO A 15 1.03 -2.34 8.06
C PRO A 15 -0.45 -2.68 8.24
N THR A 16 -0.74 -3.83 8.84
CA THR A 16 -1.99 -4.08 9.54
C THR A 16 -2.00 -3.31 10.86
N THR A 17 -3.16 -3.10 11.44
CA THR A 17 -3.28 -2.55 12.80
C THR A 17 -3.38 -3.70 13.81
N PRO A 18 -2.36 -3.95 14.64
CA PRO A 18 -2.47 -4.92 15.72
C PRO A 18 -3.45 -4.45 16.79
N PHE A 19 -4.30 -5.36 17.26
CA PHE A 19 -5.21 -5.10 18.37
C PHE A 19 -4.98 -6.09 19.52
N SER A 20 -5.13 -5.61 20.74
CA SER A 20 -5.17 -6.45 21.93
C SER A 20 -6.45 -7.29 21.97
N ALA A 21 -6.51 -8.23 22.90
CA ALA A 21 -7.73 -9.00 23.17
C ALA A 21 -8.93 -8.13 23.62
N THR A 22 -8.68 -6.92 24.09
CA THR A 22 -9.70 -5.93 24.47
C THR A 22 -10.03 -4.94 23.36
N ASN A 23 -9.59 -5.22 22.12
CA ASN A 23 -9.83 -4.40 20.93
C ASN A 23 -9.21 -2.98 20.99
N THR A 24 -8.14 -2.82 21.76
CA THR A 24 -7.33 -1.58 21.81
C THR A 24 -6.14 -1.74 20.87
N GLN A 25 -5.71 -0.68 20.17
CA GLN A 25 -4.51 -0.73 19.34
C GLN A 25 -3.28 -1.13 20.15
N ASP A 26 -2.49 -2.05 19.61
CA ASP A 26 -1.18 -2.43 20.14
C ASP A 26 -0.07 -1.74 19.34
N LEU A 27 0.29 -0.54 19.78
CA LEU A 27 1.31 0.26 19.10
C LEU A 27 2.72 -0.32 19.30
N GLU A 28 2.97 -1.17 20.29
CA GLU A 28 4.26 -1.82 20.46
C GLU A 28 4.43 -2.96 19.46
N ALA A 29 3.41 -3.79 19.30
CA ALA A 29 3.39 -4.80 18.25
C ALA A 29 3.52 -4.17 16.84
N LEU A 30 2.88 -3.01 16.61
CA LEU A 30 3.03 -2.26 15.37
C LEU A 30 4.49 -1.82 15.15
N ARG A 31 5.17 -1.23 16.15
CA ARG A 31 6.58 -0.84 16.06
C ARG A 31 7.49 -2.02 15.77
N SER A 32 7.27 -3.14 16.43
CA SER A 32 8.02 -4.39 16.18
C SER A 32 7.84 -4.87 14.75
N GLY A 33 6.63 -4.79 14.21
CA GLY A 33 6.35 -5.09 12.81
C GLY A 33 7.06 -4.13 11.85
N VAL A 34 7.10 -2.83 12.17
CA VAL A 34 7.85 -1.82 11.40
C VAL A 34 9.34 -2.16 11.39
N ASP A 35 9.95 -2.51 12.52
CA ASP A 35 11.36 -2.91 12.56
C ASP A 35 11.64 -4.12 11.68
N ARG A 36 10.75 -5.11 11.67
CA ARG A 36 10.88 -6.30 10.84
C ARG A 36 10.94 -5.97 9.34
N VAL A 37 10.04 -5.12 8.86
CA VAL A 37 10.03 -4.75 7.43
C VAL A 37 11.19 -3.84 7.07
N LEU A 38 11.61 -2.95 7.96
CA LEU A 38 12.80 -2.12 7.77
C LEU A 38 14.09 -2.96 7.72
N GLN A 39 14.21 -4.00 8.55
CA GLN A 39 15.34 -4.94 8.52
C GLN A 39 15.38 -5.74 7.22
N ALA A 40 14.24 -6.03 6.62
CA ALA A 40 14.15 -6.67 5.31
C ALA A 40 14.50 -5.74 4.15
N GLY A 41 14.61 -4.43 4.38
CA GLY A 41 15.05 -3.46 3.39
C GLY A 41 13.92 -2.88 2.54
N VAL A 42 12.71 -2.73 3.08
CA VAL A 42 11.63 -2.01 2.37
C VAL A 42 12.02 -0.55 2.15
N ASP A 43 11.57 0.01 1.04
CA ASP A 43 11.91 1.39 0.62
C ASP A 43 10.97 2.43 1.23
N GLY A 44 9.85 2.01 1.83
CA GLY A 44 8.90 2.90 2.48
C GLY A 44 7.82 2.17 3.27
N ILE A 45 6.99 2.94 3.96
CA ILE A 45 5.83 2.45 4.72
C ILE A 45 4.61 3.27 4.31
N LEU A 46 3.48 2.59 4.06
CA LEU A 46 2.20 3.24 3.86
C LEU A 46 1.30 2.97 5.07
N ALA A 47 1.27 3.90 6.02
CA ALA A 47 0.41 3.83 7.20
C ALA A 47 -1.04 4.22 6.86
N LEU A 48 -2.01 3.67 7.59
CA LEU A 48 -3.44 3.91 7.39
C LEU A 48 -3.94 3.58 5.97
N GLY A 49 -3.38 2.55 5.33
CA GLY A 49 -3.98 1.95 4.14
C GLY A 49 -5.26 1.16 4.49
N ALA A 50 -5.93 0.62 3.46
CA ALA A 50 -7.07 -0.28 3.65
C ALA A 50 -6.68 -1.50 4.51
N THR A 51 -5.50 -2.09 4.25
CA THR A 51 -4.93 -3.20 5.05
C THR A 51 -4.74 -2.84 6.52
N GLY A 52 -4.48 -1.55 6.82
CA GLY A 52 -4.37 -1.01 8.18
C GLY A 52 -5.70 -0.74 8.87
N GLU A 53 -6.82 -1.22 8.33
CA GLU A 53 -8.16 -1.03 8.91
C GLU A 53 -8.52 0.45 9.16
N ALA A 54 -7.98 1.38 8.36
CA ALA A 54 -8.05 2.81 8.62
C ALA A 54 -9.47 3.35 8.83
N LEU A 55 -10.49 2.76 8.17
CA LEU A 55 -11.89 3.17 8.32
C LEU A 55 -12.54 2.62 9.60
N ALA A 56 -11.94 1.63 10.24
CA ALA A 56 -12.39 1.08 11.52
C ALA A 56 -11.75 1.77 12.74
N LEU A 57 -10.86 2.73 12.52
CA LEU A 57 -10.18 3.50 13.56
C LEU A 57 -10.88 4.84 13.80
N THR A 58 -10.94 5.26 15.06
CA THR A 58 -11.32 6.62 15.43
C THR A 58 -10.27 7.63 14.95
N ALA A 59 -10.61 8.92 14.92
CA ALA A 59 -9.67 9.97 14.53
C ALA A 59 -8.43 9.99 15.47
N GLN A 60 -8.64 9.78 16.77
CA GLN A 60 -7.56 9.71 17.75
C GLN A 60 -6.65 8.50 17.50
N GLU A 61 -7.21 7.31 17.27
CA GLU A 61 -6.43 6.10 16.98
C GLU A 61 -5.60 6.23 15.69
N ARG A 62 -6.15 6.90 14.67
CA ARG A 62 -5.39 7.19 13.44
C ARG A 62 -4.19 8.09 13.71
N GLU A 63 -4.38 9.17 14.49
CA GLU A 63 -3.28 10.05 14.87
C GLU A 63 -2.22 9.31 15.67
N GLU A 64 -2.61 8.57 16.72
CA GLU A 64 -1.70 7.80 17.55
C GLU A 64 -0.89 6.79 16.73
N GLN A 65 -1.53 6.08 15.80
CA GLN A 65 -0.87 5.13 14.92
C GLN A 65 0.15 5.79 13.99
N VAL A 66 -0.24 6.88 13.32
CA VAL A 66 0.65 7.58 12.39
C VAL A 66 1.85 8.14 13.10
N ARG A 67 1.64 8.81 14.25
CA ARG A 67 2.75 9.33 15.06
C ARG A 67 3.67 8.20 15.53
N ALA A 68 3.11 7.09 16.00
CA ALA A 68 3.90 5.95 16.44
C ALA A 68 4.79 5.39 15.31
N VAL A 69 4.27 5.30 14.08
CA VAL A 69 5.04 4.85 12.91
C VAL A 69 6.11 5.86 12.53
N ILE A 70 5.77 7.14 12.38
CA ILE A 70 6.71 8.19 11.96
C ILE A 70 7.86 8.36 12.97
N GLU A 71 7.52 8.46 14.26
CA GLU A 71 8.48 8.57 15.35
C GLU A 71 9.40 7.34 15.42
N HIS A 72 8.86 6.15 15.15
CA HIS A 72 9.63 4.91 15.19
C HIS A 72 10.53 4.76 13.96
N VAL A 73 10.05 5.14 12.79
CA VAL A 73 10.83 5.10 11.53
C VAL A 73 12.01 6.09 11.56
N GLN A 74 11.86 7.24 12.21
CA GLN A 74 12.93 8.25 12.39
C GLN A 74 13.60 8.67 11.06
N GLY A 75 12.84 8.75 9.97
CA GLY A 75 13.35 9.16 8.67
C GLY A 75 14.22 8.12 7.95
N ARG A 76 14.32 6.88 8.45
CA ARG A 76 15.06 5.79 7.79
C ARG A 76 14.51 5.49 6.39
N VAL A 77 13.20 5.59 6.23
CA VAL A 77 12.47 5.48 4.96
C VAL A 77 11.31 6.48 4.94
N PRO A 78 10.77 6.86 3.78
CA PRO A 78 9.56 7.67 3.70
C PRO A 78 8.35 6.96 4.30
N VAL A 79 7.49 7.75 4.95
CA VAL A 79 6.19 7.30 5.43
C VAL A 79 5.09 8.03 4.66
N VAL A 80 4.28 7.27 3.93
CA VAL A 80 3.07 7.74 3.25
C VAL A 80 1.88 7.51 4.18
N VAL A 81 0.97 8.47 4.29
CA VAL A 81 -0.22 8.36 5.15
C VAL A 81 -1.49 8.29 4.31
N GLY A 82 -2.33 7.31 4.58
CA GLY A 82 -3.66 7.18 3.97
C GLY A 82 -4.62 8.27 4.47
N CYS A 83 -5.00 9.19 3.59
CA CYS A 83 -5.95 10.28 3.84
C CYS A 83 -7.28 9.99 3.16
N MET A 84 -7.94 8.91 3.61
CA MET A 84 -9.18 8.42 3.01
C MET A 84 -10.39 9.03 3.70
N ALA A 85 -11.14 9.85 2.98
CA ALA A 85 -12.42 10.41 3.39
C ALA A 85 -13.35 10.53 2.19
N TYR A 86 -14.66 10.67 2.46
CA TYR A 86 -15.65 10.84 1.41
C TYR A 86 -15.68 12.29 0.87
N ASP A 87 -15.64 13.27 1.78
CA ASP A 87 -15.64 14.69 1.43
C ASP A 87 -14.22 15.17 1.11
N PRO A 88 -13.98 15.80 -0.06
CA PRO A 88 -12.66 16.34 -0.40
C PRO A 88 -12.10 17.35 0.62
N ARG A 89 -12.97 18.04 1.37
CA ARG A 89 -12.53 18.95 2.45
C ARG A 89 -11.92 18.17 3.61
N ASP A 90 -12.53 17.06 3.98
CA ASP A 90 -11.97 16.18 5.01
C ASP A 90 -10.66 15.53 4.52
N VAL A 91 -10.54 15.23 3.21
CA VAL A 91 -9.27 14.75 2.62
C VAL A 91 -8.17 15.80 2.77
N ALA A 92 -8.47 17.08 2.45
CA ALA A 92 -7.52 18.19 2.60
C ALA A 92 -7.08 18.36 4.06
N ASP A 93 -8.02 18.32 5.01
CA ASP A 93 -7.74 18.40 6.45
C ASP A 93 -6.86 17.23 6.94
N LEU A 94 -7.09 16.02 6.43
CA LEU A 94 -6.26 14.87 6.75
C LEU A 94 -4.83 14.99 6.17
N ILE A 95 -4.68 15.54 4.97
CA ILE A 95 -3.37 15.80 4.36
C ILE A 95 -2.59 16.83 5.19
N ASP A 96 -3.24 17.92 5.63
CA ASP A 96 -2.62 18.91 6.49
C ASP A 96 -2.15 18.32 7.82
N LYS A 97 -2.98 17.49 8.45
CA LYS A 97 -2.61 16.75 9.66
C LYS A 97 -1.45 15.79 9.40
N ALA A 98 -1.48 15.03 8.30
CA ALA A 98 -0.38 14.13 7.94
C ALA A 98 0.94 14.88 7.77
N ARG A 99 0.92 16.05 7.11
CA ARG A 99 2.07 16.95 7.01
C ARG A 99 2.59 17.35 8.39
N ASP A 100 1.70 17.81 9.26
CA ASP A 100 2.04 18.30 10.60
C ASP A 100 2.58 17.16 11.50
N TRP A 101 2.20 15.92 11.24
CA TRP A 101 2.76 14.73 11.89
C TRP A 101 4.12 14.31 11.32
N GLY A 102 4.54 14.87 10.17
CA GLY A 102 5.83 14.59 9.55
C GLY A 102 5.79 13.51 8.46
N ALA A 103 4.63 13.27 7.83
CA ALA A 103 4.53 12.39 6.68
C ALA A 103 5.37 12.88 5.50
N SER A 104 5.91 11.94 4.72
CA SER A 104 6.66 12.24 3.49
C SER A 104 5.73 12.47 2.29
N ALA A 105 4.56 11.85 2.30
CA ALA A 105 3.52 11.97 1.28
C ALA A 105 2.16 11.52 1.86
N ALA A 106 1.07 11.83 1.13
CA ALA A 106 -0.26 11.36 1.47
C ALA A 106 -0.87 10.53 0.33
N MET A 107 -1.65 9.51 0.68
CA MET A 107 -2.42 8.72 -0.28
C MET A 107 -3.89 9.14 -0.23
N VAL A 108 -4.46 9.46 -1.39
CA VAL A 108 -5.88 9.82 -1.55
C VAL A 108 -6.61 8.82 -2.44
N THR A 109 -7.88 8.58 -2.14
CA THR A 109 -8.75 7.64 -2.89
C THR A 109 -9.93 8.37 -3.50
N PRO A 110 -10.55 7.82 -4.54
CA PRO A 110 -11.91 8.21 -4.92
C PRO A 110 -12.86 8.14 -3.73
N PRO A 111 -13.93 8.97 -3.69
CA PRO A 111 -15.03 8.77 -2.76
C PRO A 111 -15.62 7.37 -2.93
N TYR A 112 -15.83 6.65 -1.84
CA TYR A 112 -16.12 5.21 -1.83
C TYR A 112 -17.60 4.86 -1.59
N TYR A 113 -18.49 5.84 -1.65
CA TYR A 113 -19.93 5.63 -1.48
C TYR A 113 -20.72 6.36 -2.57
N GLY A 114 -21.72 5.69 -3.14
CA GLY A 114 -22.68 6.32 -4.07
C GLY A 114 -22.36 6.23 -5.56
N GLY A 115 -21.35 5.45 -5.98
CA GLY A 115 -21.06 5.21 -7.40
C GLY A 115 -20.70 6.50 -8.17
N ILE A 116 -19.78 7.28 -7.65
CA ILE A 116 -19.33 8.54 -8.23
C ILE A 116 -18.59 8.26 -9.55
N SER A 117 -18.82 9.04 -10.62
CA SER A 117 -18.08 8.86 -11.87
C SER A 117 -16.61 9.25 -11.75
N ALA A 118 -15.76 8.75 -12.64
CA ALA A 118 -14.34 9.08 -12.67
C ALA A 118 -14.12 10.59 -12.87
N GLU A 119 -14.88 11.23 -13.76
CA GLU A 119 -14.80 12.65 -14.03
C GLU A 119 -15.20 13.49 -12.79
N ALA A 120 -16.29 13.11 -12.12
CA ALA A 120 -16.74 13.80 -10.91
C ALA A 120 -15.72 13.59 -9.76
N THR A 121 -15.11 12.41 -9.65
CA THR A 121 -14.05 12.11 -8.68
C THR A 121 -12.84 13.01 -8.92
N VAL A 122 -12.34 13.09 -10.15
CA VAL A 122 -11.18 13.92 -10.47
C VAL A 122 -11.49 15.40 -10.26
N ALA A 123 -12.65 15.90 -10.73
CA ALA A 123 -13.05 17.28 -10.52
C ALA A 123 -13.17 17.66 -9.04
N ALA A 124 -13.60 16.73 -8.16
CA ALA A 124 -13.69 16.94 -6.73
C ALA A 124 -12.32 16.96 -6.04
N LEU A 125 -11.36 16.15 -6.52
CA LEU A 125 -10.02 16.03 -5.93
C LEU A 125 -9.01 17.03 -6.51
N GLU A 126 -9.22 17.56 -7.71
CA GLU A 126 -8.30 18.50 -8.35
C GLU A 126 -7.93 19.70 -7.43
N PRO A 127 -8.87 20.38 -6.74
CA PRO A 127 -8.52 21.45 -5.80
C PRO A 127 -7.63 20.99 -4.64
N VAL A 128 -7.77 19.74 -4.21
CA VAL A 128 -6.92 19.14 -3.16
C VAL A 128 -5.50 18.98 -3.68
N PHE A 129 -5.33 18.46 -4.92
CA PHE A 129 -4.02 18.36 -5.55
C PHE A 129 -3.39 19.73 -5.80
N ALA A 130 -4.17 20.71 -6.25
CA ALA A 130 -3.70 22.08 -6.50
C ALA A 130 -3.18 22.77 -5.23
N ALA A 131 -3.80 22.52 -4.07
CA ALA A 131 -3.47 23.19 -2.81
C ALA A 131 -2.42 22.44 -1.97
N SER A 132 -2.20 21.14 -2.22
CA SER A 132 -1.33 20.32 -1.37
C SER A 132 0.13 20.73 -1.46
N THR A 133 0.76 20.84 -0.29
CA THR A 133 2.23 20.99 -0.15
C THR A 133 2.95 19.65 0.08
N LEU A 134 2.20 18.59 0.36
CA LEU A 134 2.73 17.24 0.37
C LEU A 134 2.63 16.60 -1.02
N PRO A 135 3.59 15.73 -1.41
CA PRO A 135 3.40 14.82 -2.53
C PRO A 135 2.17 13.93 -2.32
N LEU A 136 1.34 13.78 -3.35
CA LEU A 136 0.12 12.99 -3.30
C LEU A 136 0.22 11.75 -4.18
N LEU A 137 -0.18 10.62 -3.63
CA LEU A 137 -0.38 9.35 -4.31
C LEU A 137 -1.87 9.15 -4.53
N PHE A 138 -2.31 9.09 -5.79
CA PHE A 138 -3.68 8.73 -6.14
C PHE A 138 -3.85 7.21 -6.11
N TYR A 139 -4.81 6.71 -5.34
CA TYR A 139 -5.05 5.27 -5.20
C TYR A 139 -6.27 4.84 -6.01
N ASN A 140 -6.06 4.20 -7.16
CA ASN A 140 -7.11 3.58 -7.94
C ASN A 140 -7.37 2.15 -7.45
N ASN A 141 -8.53 1.95 -6.81
CA ASN A 141 -9.00 0.64 -6.38
C ASN A 141 -10.52 0.53 -6.60
N PRO A 142 -10.95 0.21 -7.82
CA PRO A 142 -12.38 0.14 -8.15
C PRO A 142 -13.14 -0.93 -7.36
N HIS A 143 -12.47 -1.99 -6.89
CA HIS A 143 -13.08 -3.03 -6.07
C HIS A 143 -13.56 -2.49 -4.71
N SER A 144 -12.84 -1.51 -4.14
CA SER A 144 -13.20 -0.91 -2.85
C SER A 144 -14.02 0.37 -2.99
N THR A 145 -13.78 1.17 -4.03
CA THR A 145 -14.41 2.49 -4.19
C THR A 145 -15.62 2.47 -5.13
N GLY A 146 -15.76 1.42 -5.96
CA GLY A 146 -16.79 1.34 -7.00
C GLY A 146 -16.52 2.23 -8.22
N THR A 147 -15.37 2.94 -8.25
CA THR A 147 -14.99 3.86 -9.34
C THR A 147 -13.63 3.48 -9.90
N ASP A 148 -13.57 3.14 -11.19
CA ASP A 148 -12.32 2.95 -11.92
C ASP A 148 -11.92 4.25 -12.62
N VAL A 149 -10.88 4.91 -12.13
CA VAL A 149 -10.34 6.12 -12.72
C VAL A 149 -9.27 5.74 -13.75
N LEU A 150 -9.65 5.80 -15.03
CA LEU A 150 -8.78 5.43 -16.14
C LEU A 150 -7.64 6.46 -16.32
N PRO A 151 -6.52 6.08 -16.96
CA PRO A 151 -5.38 6.98 -17.17
C PRO A 151 -5.74 8.35 -17.77
N ALA A 152 -6.65 8.36 -18.75
CA ALA A 152 -7.09 9.61 -19.41
C ALA A 152 -7.82 10.58 -18.45
N HIS A 153 -8.44 10.09 -17.39
CA HIS A 153 -9.09 10.95 -16.41
C HIS A 153 -8.09 11.65 -15.47
N LEU A 154 -6.87 11.14 -15.33
CA LEU A 154 -5.86 11.66 -14.40
C LEU A 154 -5.08 12.87 -14.96
N GLU A 155 -5.29 13.24 -16.23
CA GLU A 155 -4.60 14.36 -16.87
C GLU A 155 -4.73 15.69 -16.09
N PRO A 156 -5.93 16.10 -15.59
CA PRO A 156 -6.05 17.30 -14.79
C PRO A 156 -5.20 17.28 -13.51
N LEU A 157 -5.13 16.14 -12.84
CA LEU A 157 -4.29 15.98 -11.63
C LEU A 157 -2.80 16.06 -11.99
N ALA A 158 -2.42 15.55 -13.16
CA ALA A 158 -1.04 15.59 -13.64
C ALA A 158 -0.50 16.99 -13.95
N ALA A 159 -1.37 18.01 -14.00
CA ALA A 159 -0.96 19.40 -14.11
C ALA A 159 -0.35 19.96 -12.81
N HIS A 160 -0.56 19.31 -11.67
CA HIS A 160 -0.10 19.77 -10.36
C HIS A 160 1.18 19.06 -9.94
N ASP A 161 2.15 19.82 -9.40
CA ASP A 161 3.44 19.29 -8.93
C ASP A 161 3.29 18.36 -7.73
N SER A 162 2.22 18.53 -6.96
CA SER A 162 1.87 17.64 -5.85
C SER A 162 1.51 16.22 -6.29
N PHE A 163 1.09 16.01 -7.56
CA PHE A 163 0.78 14.67 -8.06
C PHE A 163 2.07 13.87 -8.27
N TRP A 164 2.47 13.16 -7.22
CA TRP A 164 3.68 12.37 -7.18
C TRP A 164 3.52 11.00 -7.82
N ALA A 165 2.43 10.27 -7.50
CA ALA A 165 2.32 8.88 -7.88
C ALA A 165 0.87 8.39 -8.06
N VAL A 166 0.74 7.26 -8.76
CA VAL A 166 -0.47 6.44 -8.80
C VAL A 166 -0.19 5.08 -8.17
N LYS A 167 -1.05 4.62 -7.25
CA LYS A 167 -1.15 3.21 -6.84
C LYS A 167 -2.29 2.57 -7.61
N GLU A 168 -1.97 1.55 -8.40
CA GLU A 168 -2.91 0.89 -9.30
C GLU A 168 -3.29 -0.50 -8.78
N THR A 169 -4.58 -0.70 -8.50
CA THR A 169 -5.12 -1.95 -7.92
C THR A 169 -6.40 -2.40 -8.63
N SER A 170 -6.60 -2.00 -9.90
CA SER A 170 -7.80 -2.42 -10.64
C SER A 170 -7.78 -3.90 -11.06
N GLY A 171 -6.63 -4.57 -10.98
CA GLY A 171 -6.45 -5.92 -11.52
C GLY A 171 -6.31 -5.97 -13.05
N ALA A 172 -6.34 -4.83 -13.73
CA ALA A 172 -6.15 -4.78 -15.18
C ALA A 172 -4.66 -4.89 -15.53
N ALA A 173 -4.26 -6.04 -16.06
CA ALA A 173 -2.86 -6.35 -16.34
C ALA A 173 -2.14 -5.35 -17.26
N SER A 174 -2.85 -4.61 -18.14
CA SER A 174 -2.27 -3.59 -19.04
C SER A 174 -2.19 -2.18 -18.46
N ARG A 175 -2.79 -1.95 -17.27
CA ARG A 175 -3.02 -0.61 -16.73
C ARG A 175 -1.74 0.16 -16.42
N VAL A 176 -0.68 -0.51 -15.96
CA VAL A 176 0.61 0.15 -15.71
C VAL A 176 1.18 0.75 -17.00
N ARG A 177 1.16 -0.02 -18.10
CA ARG A 177 1.59 0.47 -19.42
C ARG A 177 0.74 1.65 -19.91
N GLU A 178 -0.58 1.58 -19.70
CA GLU A 178 -1.51 2.65 -20.09
C GLU A 178 -1.26 3.94 -19.29
N LEU A 179 -1.03 3.81 -17.96
CA LEU A 179 -0.65 4.93 -17.09
C LEU A 179 0.69 5.54 -17.52
N ARG A 180 1.69 4.69 -17.84
CA ARG A 180 3.00 5.16 -18.28
C ARG A 180 2.93 5.91 -19.61
N ALA A 181 2.04 5.51 -20.51
CA ALA A 181 1.81 6.20 -21.79
C ALA A 181 1.03 7.52 -21.65
N ALA A 182 0.16 7.64 -20.65
CA ALA A 182 -0.72 8.80 -20.48
C ALA A 182 -0.16 9.88 -19.53
N LEU A 183 0.65 9.48 -18.54
CA LEU A 183 1.13 10.40 -17.50
C LEU A 183 2.56 10.87 -17.75
N PRO A 184 2.91 12.09 -17.29
CA PRO A 184 4.30 12.57 -17.35
C PRO A 184 5.27 11.62 -16.64
N GLU A 185 6.50 11.54 -17.11
CA GLU A 185 7.55 10.65 -16.59
C GLU A 185 7.84 10.88 -15.09
N ARG A 186 7.62 12.10 -14.60
CA ARG A 186 7.78 12.46 -13.16
C ARG A 186 6.76 11.80 -12.24
N VAL A 187 5.64 11.30 -12.79
CA VAL A 187 4.62 10.61 -11.98
C VAL A 187 5.03 9.16 -11.82
N GLU A 188 5.28 8.75 -10.59
CA GLU A 188 5.64 7.37 -10.28
C GLU A 188 4.41 6.45 -10.37
N ILE A 189 4.61 5.19 -10.74
CA ILE A 189 3.53 4.21 -10.81
C ILE A 189 3.87 3.05 -9.89
N PHE A 190 3.03 2.85 -8.89
CA PHE A 190 3.13 1.73 -7.96
C PHE A 190 2.08 0.68 -8.29
N VAL A 191 2.51 -0.56 -8.38
CA VAL A 191 1.58 -1.69 -8.36
C VAL A 191 0.93 -1.75 -6.98
N GLY A 192 -0.38 -2.00 -6.94
CA GLY A 192 -1.14 -2.17 -5.70
C GLY A 192 -1.86 -3.51 -5.62
N ALA A 193 -2.03 -4.19 -6.77
CA ALA A 193 -2.49 -5.58 -6.83
C ALA A 193 -1.28 -6.51 -6.68
N ASP A 194 -1.14 -7.14 -5.52
CA ASP A 194 0.03 -7.94 -5.17
C ASP A 194 0.26 -9.08 -6.18
N GLY A 195 -0.81 -9.69 -6.68
CA GLY A 195 -0.77 -10.75 -7.69
C GLY A 195 -0.32 -10.31 -9.08
N LEU A 196 -0.09 -9.01 -9.33
CA LEU A 196 0.39 -8.46 -10.59
C LEU A 196 1.73 -7.71 -10.47
N ALA A 197 2.49 -7.95 -9.40
CA ALA A 197 3.70 -7.18 -9.12
C ALA A 197 4.73 -7.30 -10.24
N LEU A 198 5.09 -8.51 -10.66
CA LEU A 198 6.10 -8.72 -11.71
C LEU A 198 5.64 -8.18 -13.06
N GLU A 199 4.37 -8.40 -13.43
CA GLU A 199 3.76 -7.88 -14.66
C GLU A 199 3.82 -6.35 -14.70
N GLY A 200 3.55 -5.71 -13.57
CA GLY A 200 3.65 -4.26 -13.43
C GLY A 200 5.09 -3.76 -13.58
N PHE A 201 6.07 -4.43 -13.00
CA PHE A 201 7.49 -4.06 -13.14
C PHE A 201 7.95 -4.14 -14.60
N VAL A 202 7.58 -5.21 -15.31
CA VAL A 202 7.88 -5.36 -16.75
C VAL A 202 7.28 -4.23 -17.57
N GLN A 203 6.15 -3.67 -17.17
CA GLN A 203 5.46 -2.58 -17.85
C GLN A 203 5.92 -1.17 -17.42
N GLY A 204 6.90 -1.07 -16.52
CA GLY A 204 7.50 0.19 -16.10
C GLY A 204 6.91 0.77 -14.80
N ALA A 205 6.31 -0.04 -13.94
CA ALA A 205 6.05 0.37 -12.57
C ALA A 205 7.39 0.65 -11.85
N THR A 206 7.40 1.69 -11.05
CA THR A 206 8.58 2.18 -10.33
C THR A 206 8.56 1.83 -8.84
N GLY A 207 7.56 1.08 -8.45
CA GLY A 207 7.43 0.58 -7.09
C GLY A 207 6.21 -0.32 -6.89
N TRP A 208 6.06 -0.76 -5.67
CA TRP A 208 5.00 -1.65 -5.22
C TRP A 208 4.53 -1.25 -3.83
N VAL A 209 3.28 -0.85 -3.70
CA VAL A 209 2.64 -0.65 -2.40
C VAL A 209 2.00 -1.97 -1.99
N ALA A 210 2.77 -2.79 -1.30
CA ALA A 210 2.53 -4.21 -1.06
C ALA A 210 1.96 -4.48 0.34
N ALA A 211 0.75 -5.01 0.40
CA ALA A 211 0.22 -5.55 1.65
C ALA A 211 0.97 -6.84 2.04
N SER A 212 1.33 -7.65 1.05
CA SER A 212 2.15 -8.86 1.22
C SER A 212 3.54 -8.58 1.79
N ALA A 213 4.12 -7.39 1.59
CA ALA A 213 5.39 -7.03 2.21
C ALA A 213 5.30 -6.89 3.75
N TRP A 214 4.08 -6.80 4.30
CA TRP A 214 3.90 -6.90 5.75
C TRP A 214 3.98 -8.34 6.27
N LEU A 215 3.75 -9.34 5.41
CA LEU A 215 3.86 -10.77 5.75
C LEU A 215 5.20 -11.37 5.31
N ALA A 216 5.63 -11.13 4.07
CA ALA A 216 6.81 -11.71 3.43
C ALA A 216 7.74 -10.61 2.86
N PRO A 217 8.32 -9.74 3.73
CA PRO A 217 9.03 -8.55 3.28
C PRO A 217 10.32 -8.88 2.49
N GLN A 218 11.08 -9.91 2.88
CA GLN A 218 12.32 -10.28 2.21
C GLN A 218 12.07 -10.69 0.75
N GLU A 219 11.04 -11.49 0.53
CA GLU A 219 10.66 -12.02 -0.76
C GLU A 219 10.17 -10.89 -1.69
N CYS A 220 9.35 -9.97 -1.16
CA CYS A 220 8.86 -8.81 -1.90
C CYS A 220 10.01 -7.86 -2.27
N VAL A 221 10.89 -7.54 -1.33
CA VAL A 221 12.07 -6.70 -1.58
C VAL A 221 13.00 -7.37 -2.60
N ARG A 222 13.23 -8.69 -2.46
CA ARG A 222 14.07 -9.43 -3.41
C ARG A 222 13.51 -9.42 -4.82
N LEU A 223 12.20 -9.60 -4.97
CA LEU A 223 11.54 -9.55 -6.27
C LEU A 223 11.73 -8.19 -6.94
N TRP A 224 11.51 -7.11 -6.19
CA TRP A 224 11.72 -5.76 -6.67
C TRP A 224 13.17 -5.52 -7.09
N GLN A 225 14.13 -5.87 -6.25
CA GLN A 225 15.56 -5.69 -6.54
C GLN A 225 15.98 -6.42 -7.81
N LEU A 226 15.50 -7.65 -8.03
CA LEU A 226 15.78 -8.40 -9.24
C LEU A 226 15.22 -7.71 -10.49
N ALA A 227 14.00 -7.18 -10.40
CA ALA A 227 13.37 -6.46 -11.50
C ALA A 227 14.09 -5.14 -11.79
N ASP A 228 14.41 -4.35 -10.77
CA ASP A 228 15.11 -3.06 -10.88
C ASP A 228 16.52 -3.20 -11.47
N GLN A 229 17.20 -4.32 -11.17
CA GLN A 229 18.52 -4.68 -11.72
C GLN A 229 18.45 -5.31 -13.12
N GLY A 230 17.25 -5.55 -13.66
CA GLY A 230 17.06 -6.21 -14.95
C GLY A 230 17.30 -7.73 -14.93
N GLU A 231 17.39 -8.34 -13.74
CA GLU A 231 17.63 -9.77 -13.54
C GLU A 231 16.36 -10.62 -13.75
N TRP A 232 15.70 -10.39 -14.88
CA TRP A 232 14.37 -10.93 -15.18
C TRP A 232 14.25 -12.45 -15.06
N ALA A 233 15.29 -13.20 -15.46
CA ALA A 233 15.28 -14.65 -15.36
C ALA A 233 15.19 -15.11 -13.88
N GLN A 234 15.82 -14.38 -12.96
CA GLN A 234 15.77 -14.66 -11.54
C GLN A 234 14.45 -14.20 -10.96
N ALA A 235 13.99 -12.98 -11.34
CA ALA A 235 12.69 -12.44 -10.93
C ALA A 235 11.54 -13.41 -11.28
N VAL A 236 11.51 -13.94 -12.52
CA VAL A 236 10.50 -14.93 -12.95
C VAL A 236 10.57 -16.22 -12.13
N ARG A 237 11.77 -16.70 -11.79
CA ARG A 237 11.90 -17.90 -10.93
C ARG A 237 11.31 -17.70 -9.54
N LEU A 238 11.63 -16.57 -8.92
CA LEU A 238 11.06 -16.19 -7.61
C LEU A 238 9.54 -15.97 -7.72
N TRP A 239 9.08 -15.25 -8.74
CA TRP A 239 7.67 -14.94 -8.95
C TRP A 239 6.79 -16.19 -9.07
N ARG A 240 7.25 -17.21 -9.80
CA ARG A 240 6.49 -18.47 -9.95
C ARG A 240 6.16 -19.15 -8.62
N LYS A 241 6.94 -18.89 -7.59
CA LYS A 241 6.68 -19.38 -6.23
C LYS A 241 5.87 -18.36 -5.42
N LEU A 242 6.26 -17.10 -5.48
CA LEU A 242 5.65 -16.03 -4.70
C LEU A 242 4.20 -15.73 -5.14
N ALA A 243 3.89 -15.84 -6.43
CA ALA A 243 2.54 -15.58 -6.95
C ALA A 243 1.45 -16.47 -6.31
N THR A 244 1.79 -17.71 -5.91
CA THR A 244 0.80 -18.60 -5.27
C THR A 244 0.32 -18.08 -3.92
N PRO A 245 1.18 -17.81 -2.91
CA PRO A 245 0.70 -17.24 -1.65
C PRO A 245 0.07 -15.87 -1.80
N LEU A 246 0.57 -15.02 -2.73
CA LEU A 246 -0.02 -13.70 -2.98
C LEU A 246 -1.43 -13.81 -3.55
N GLY A 247 -1.66 -14.71 -4.51
CA GLY A 247 -2.99 -14.97 -5.06
C GLY A 247 -3.96 -15.47 -3.98
N LEU A 248 -3.54 -16.43 -3.13
CA LEU A 248 -4.36 -16.91 -2.02
C LEU A 248 -4.78 -15.78 -1.05
N ILE A 249 -3.89 -14.83 -0.80
CA ILE A 249 -4.19 -13.67 0.04
C ILE A 249 -5.16 -12.73 -0.68
N GLU A 250 -4.90 -12.40 -1.94
CA GLU A 250 -5.65 -11.40 -2.71
C GLU A 250 -7.07 -11.87 -3.05
N ASP A 251 -7.26 -13.15 -3.29
CA ASP A 251 -8.56 -13.76 -3.59
C ASP A 251 -9.44 -13.99 -2.35
N SER A 252 -8.89 -13.86 -1.14
CA SER A 252 -9.65 -14.07 0.10
C SER A 252 -10.56 -12.89 0.41
N SER A 253 -11.83 -13.18 0.68
CA SER A 253 -12.76 -12.19 1.20
C SER A 253 -12.37 -11.69 2.60
N ALA A 254 -11.52 -12.43 3.33
CA ALA A 254 -10.98 -12.11 4.64
C ALA A 254 -9.52 -11.63 4.59
N PHE A 255 -9.12 -10.98 3.50
CA PHE A 255 -7.77 -10.54 3.16
C PHE A 255 -6.94 -10.02 4.36
N ILE A 256 -7.47 -9.05 5.13
CA ILE A 256 -6.76 -8.45 6.26
C ILE A 256 -6.61 -9.45 7.40
N SER A 257 -7.68 -10.16 7.75
CA SER A 257 -7.67 -11.19 8.77
C SER A 257 -6.74 -12.35 8.42
N LEU A 258 -6.63 -12.70 7.13
CA LEU A 258 -5.72 -13.73 6.65
C LEU A 258 -4.27 -13.34 6.86
N ILE A 259 -3.87 -12.11 6.51
CA ILE A 259 -2.52 -11.59 6.79
C ILE A 259 -2.24 -11.59 8.29
N LYS A 260 -3.16 -11.08 9.12
CA LYS A 260 -3.02 -11.07 10.60
C LYS A 260 -2.91 -12.48 11.17
N GLY A 261 -3.72 -13.42 10.68
CA GLY A 261 -3.69 -14.81 11.10
C GLY A 261 -2.37 -15.51 10.77
N CYS A 262 -1.84 -15.28 9.56
CA CYS A 262 -0.53 -15.80 9.16
C CYS A 262 0.59 -15.24 10.06
N LEU A 263 0.59 -13.92 10.32
CA LEU A 263 1.58 -13.29 11.19
C LEU A 263 1.52 -13.84 12.62
N THR A 264 0.32 -14.00 13.17
CA THR A 264 0.13 -14.58 14.52
C THR A 264 0.68 -16.00 14.59
N GLN A 265 0.47 -16.84 13.56
CA GLN A 265 1.04 -18.18 13.50
C GLN A 265 2.58 -18.19 13.36
N LEU A 266 3.16 -17.13 12.83
CA LEU A 266 4.60 -16.89 12.79
C LEU A 266 5.16 -16.28 14.08
N GLY A 267 4.35 -16.16 15.13
CA GLY A 267 4.74 -15.58 16.42
C GLY A 267 4.71 -14.06 16.49
N ILE A 268 4.07 -13.40 15.52
CA ILE A 268 3.93 -11.95 15.45
C ILE A 268 2.48 -11.60 15.76
N GLU A 269 2.16 -11.39 17.02
CA GLU A 269 0.80 -11.14 17.49
C GLU A 269 0.16 -9.94 16.78
N GLN A 270 -1.05 -10.16 16.22
CA GLN A 270 -1.81 -9.15 15.49
C GLN A 270 -3.20 -8.91 16.08
N GLY A 271 -3.68 -9.86 16.87
CA GLY A 271 -5.05 -9.83 17.37
C GLY A 271 -6.12 -9.93 16.27
N PRO A 272 -7.40 -9.73 16.61
CA PRO A 272 -8.50 -9.83 15.66
C PRO A 272 -8.55 -8.63 14.71
N VAL A 273 -9.35 -8.75 13.64
CA VAL A 273 -9.82 -7.59 12.87
C VAL A 273 -11.04 -6.97 13.56
N ARG A 274 -11.30 -5.69 13.34
CA ARG A 274 -12.51 -5.03 13.83
C ARG A 274 -13.72 -5.33 12.92
N PRO A 275 -14.89 -5.58 13.49
CA PRO A 275 -16.13 -5.65 12.71
C PRO A 275 -16.34 -4.37 11.86
N PRO A 276 -16.88 -4.47 10.66
CA PRO A 276 -17.52 -5.66 10.04
C PRO A 276 -16.59 -6.58 9.23
N LEU A 277 -15.29 -6.46 9.37
CA LEU A 277 -14.33 -7.27 8.61
C LEU A 277 -14.47 -8.76 8.95
N PRO A 278 -14.47 -9.64 7.93
CA PRO A 278 -14.59 -11.08 8.14
C PRO A 278 -13.30 -11.68 8.73
N THR A 279 -13.44 -12.80 9.43
CA THR A 279 -12.33 -13.59 9.96
C THR A 279 -11.95 -14.67 8.96
N ALA A 280 -10.65 -14.82 8.69
CA ALA A 280 -10.12 -15.88 7.83
C ALA A 280 -10.30 -17.26 8.46
N ALA A 281 -10.56 -18.26 7.62
CA ALA A 281 -10.63 -19.64 8.06
C ALA A 281 -9.22 -20.19 8.37
N PRO A 282 -9.07 -21.10 9.37
CA PRO A 282 -7.77 -21.70 9.68
C PRO A 282 -7.12 -22.38 8.47
N GLU A 283 -7.93 -22.95 7.58
CA GLU A 283 -7.48 -23.63 6.36
C GLU A 283 -6.85 -22.66 5.36
N GLU A 284 -7.40 -21.44 5.24
CA GLU A 284 -6.84 -20.38 4.39
C GLU A 284 -5.47 -19.94 4.93
N ILE A 285 -5.37 -19.73 6.25
CA ILE A 285 -4.11 -19.38 6.91
C ILE A 285 -3.04 -20.45 6.66
N GLN A 286 -3.40 -21.73 6.85
CA GLN A 286 -2.47 -22.84 6.65
C GLN A 286 -2.04 -22.97 5.18
N ALA A 287 -2.94 -22.73 4.22
CA ALA A 287 -2.62 -22.78 2.80
C ALA A 287 -1.58 -21.70 2.42
N VAL A 288 -1.75 -20.48 2.90
CA VAL A 288 -0.80 -19.38 2.67
C VAL A 288 0.56 -19.69 3.29
N LEU A 289 0.59 -20.16 4.54
CA LEU A 289 1.85 -20.47 5.24
C LEU A 289 2.61 -21.60 4.56
N THR A 290 1.90 -22.65 4.10
CA THR A 290 2.52 -23.75 3.34
C THR A 290 3.12 -23.25 2.04
N ALA A 291 2.39 -22.40 1.30
CA ALA A 291 2.90 -21.82 0.05
C ALA A 291 4.10 -20.89 0.28
N LEU A 292 4.16 -20.16 1.40
CA LEU A 292 5.30 -19.32 1.75
C LEU A 292 6.56 -20.12 2.10
N GLN A 293 6.44 -21.29 2.72
CA GLN A 293 7.59 -22.17 2.97
C GLN A 293 8.30 -22.56 1.66
N ASP A 294 7.52 -22.88 0.62
CA ASP A 294 8.06 -23.21 -0.71
C ASP A 294 8.82 -22.03 -1.36
N VAL A 295 8.47 -20.78 -1.00
CA VAL A 295 9.18 -19.58 -1.49
C VAL A 295 10.53 -19.43 -0.82
N GLN A 296 10.59 -19.62 0.50
CA GLN A 296 11.82 -19.42 1.30
C GLN A 296 12.94 -20.40 0.90
N GLU A 297 12.59 -21.62 0.51
CA GLU A 297 13.57 -22.61 0.01
C GLU A 297 14.29 -22.15 -1.27
N VAL A 298 13.65 -21.30 -2.08
CA VAL A 298 14.22 -20.82 -3.36
C VAL A 298 14.89 -19.44 -3.22
N ALA A 299 14.43 -18.62 -2.29
CA ALA A 299 14.98 -17.29 -2.08
C ALA A 299 16.41 -17.31 -1.49
N HIS A 300 16.78 -18.42 -0.82
CA HIS A 300 18.07 -18.64 -0.20
C HIS A 300 19.02 -19.57 -0.99
N ALA A 301 18.58 -20.08 -2.15
CA ALA A 301 19.37 -20.88 -3.07
C ALA A 301 19.93 -20.03 -4.23
#